data_37836482fbffbe1b5d9420983af755ba
#
_entry.id   37836482fbffbe1b5d9420983af755ba
#
_cell.length_a   1.000
_cell.length_b   1.000
_cell.length_c   1.000
_cell.angle_alpha   90.00
_cell.angle_beta   90.00
_cell.angle_gamma   90.00
#
_symmetry.space_group_name_H-M   'P 1'
#
loop_
_entity.id
_entity.type
_entity.pdbx_description
1 polymer ?
#
loop_
_entity_poly.entity_id
_entity_poly.type
_entity_poly.pdbx_seq_one_letter_code
_entity_poly.pdbx_strand_id
1 'polypeptide(L)'
;MPDQTAPDPSSISNASTPPGQDRIHAWALPGDQGTSPLKADVVVIGAGSAGITAAVLAASLKRRVILVERDRTGGECLFTGCIPSKTLLALAKRVHAARSSAGLGLQVSGQADWPSVQAEVRRVIDSFQEADSPQALERSGVQVIGGTAVFVSPHVLEVHTAGGTRTVMAGEFVLATGSQVTVPDIEGLLDGPFLTHETVFDLPERPDHLLVLGGGPIGCELSQAFARLGSRVTLVHSGDRLLPRDEPEASAALKSALEQDGVQLHLNTEVVRVEHLPSGVRLHFEDGRTVEGSHLLLAVGKTPRVKNLGLEVIGAEYDEHGLKVGPNMRSVSCPYLLGAGDVVGGPMFTHGATERGTLAGLGVLGWWGRGLATLRAPAARVEDIPWVTYTDPEIGHWGMGEDEAVEAYGDRVTVVEYDFSQLDRAVTEGEGGFVKLIALKGHLGTPIGLRVVGVQVVGSRAGELIQLLSLSPRLKVHPVRMALLPVSYPTFAEATRQTYLGLLTTGAHFGKARPGRRAETA
;
A
#
# COMPACT_ATOMS: atom_id res chain seq x y z
N MET A 1 3.16 16.50 -57.58
CA MET A 1 3.85 15.31 -57.06
C MET A 1 5.07 15.77 -56.32
N PRO A 2 5.12 15.48 -55.00
CA PRO A 2 6.18 14.71 -54.42
C PRO A 2 5.62 13.63 -53.50
N ASP A 3 6.24 12.56 -53.63
CA ASP A 3 6.56 11.36 -52.90
C ASP A 3 6.07 11.25 -51.44
N GLN A 4 5.16 10.26 -51.24
CA GLN A 4 4.77 9.77 -49.91
C GLN A 4 5.67 8.59 -49.58
N THR A 5 6.74 8.82 -48.88
CA THR A 5 7.48 7.73 -48.23
C THR A 5 6.76 7.34 -46.94
N ALA A 6 6.33 6.09 -46.88
CA ALA A 6 5.79 5.44 -45.69
C ALA A 6 6.82 5.49 -44.51
N PRO A 7 6.41 5.61 -43.26
CA PRO A 7 7.32 5.56 -42.13
C PRO A 7 7.91 4.15 -41.97
N ASP A 8 9.21 4.13 -41.70
CA ASP A 8 10.05 2.96 -41.45
C ASP A 8 9.48 2.10 -40.29
N PRO A 9 9.24 0.80 -40.50
CA PRO A 9 8.75 -0.09 -39.45
C PRO A 9 9.77 -0.41 -38.35
N SER A 10 10.98 0.15 -38.37
CA SER A 10 12.02 -0.09 -37.36
C SER A 10 11.89 0.77 -36.09
N SER A 11 10.92 1.68 -35.99
CA SER A 11 10.70 2.54 -34.81
C SER A 11 9.72 1.98 -33.77
N ILE A 12 9.19 0.76 -33.95
CA ILE A 12 8.36 0.07 -32.96
C ILE A 12 9.19 -1.02 -32.28
N SER A 13 10.19 -0.62 -31.51
CA SER A 13 10.91 -1.52 -30.61
C SER A 13 10.91 -0.98 -29.17
N ASN A 14 9.76 -1.04 -28.54
CA ASN A 14 9.65 -1.14 -27.09
C ASN A 14 8.48 -2.05 -26.75
N ALA A 15 8.55 -3.27 -27.25
CA ALA A 15 7.75 -4.36 -26.73
C ALA A 15 8.11 -4.53 -25.26
N SER A 16 7.13 -4.31 -24.40
CA SER A 16 7.19 -4.55 -22.97
C SER A 16 7.78 -5.93 -22.69
N THR A 17 8.96 -5.95 -22.07
CA THR A 17 9.53 -7.15 -21.47
C THR A 17 8.53 -7.64 -20.43
N PRO A 18 8.19 -8.94 -20.40
CA PRO A 18 7.27 -9.47 -19.40
C PRO A 18 7.76 -9.12 -17.99
N PRO A 19 6.87 -8.84 -17.03
CA PRO A 19 7.25 -8.52 -15.64
C PRO A 19 8.00 -9.73 -15.06
N GLY A 20 9.29 -9.54 -14.75
CA GLY A 20 10.17 -10.58 -14.22
C GLY A 20 11.54 -10.67 -14.89
N GLN A 21 11.77 -9.98 -16.00
CA GLN A 21 13.11 -9.85 -16.55
C GLN A 21 13.79 -8.59 -16.02
N ASP A 22 14.88 -8.80 -15.30
CA ASP A 22 15.69 -7.80 -14.61
C ASP A 22 16.09 -6.64 -15.53
N ARG A 23 15.48 -5.48 -15.37
CA ARG A 23 16.00 -4.22 -15.89
C ARG A 23 17.17 -3.82 -14.99
N ILE A 24 18.38 -4.22 -15.33
CA ILE A 24 19.60 -3.63 -14.77
C ILE A 24 19.70 -2.22 -15.35
N HIS A 25 19.03 -1.26 -14.75
CA HIS A 25 19.31 0.14 -15.01
C HIS A 25 20.66 0.46 -14.38
N ALA A 26 21.65 0.71 -15.23
CA ALA A 26 23.00 1.04 -14.83
C ALA A 26 23.07 2.34 -14.03
N TRP A 27 22.77 2.27 -12.75
CA TRP A 27 23.34 3.21 -11.81
C TRP A 27 24.80 2.79 -11.65
N ALA A 28 25.69 3.49 -12.35
CA ALA A 28 27.12 3.32 -12.14
C ALA A 28 27.46 3.85 -10.75
N LEU A 29 27.22 3.03 -9.74
CA LEU A 29 27.90 3.20 -8.45
C LEU A 29 29.39 3.02 -8.72
N PRO A 30 30.29 3.80 -8.09
CA PRO A 30 31.73 3.68 -8.28
C PRO A 30 32.11 2.21 -8.06
N GLY A 31 32.54 1.54 -9.13
CA GLY A 31 32.88 0.14 -9.08
C GLY A 31 34.13 -0.06 -8.23
N ASP A 32 33.96 -0.58 -7.04
CA ASP A 32 35.06 -1.21 -6.34
C ASP A 32 35.37 -2.54 -7.05
N GLN A 33 36.45 -2.57 -7.80
CA GLN A 33 36.93 -3.74 -8.57
C GLN A 33 37.78 -4.71 -7.71
N GLY A 34 37.66 -4.66 -6.39
CA GLY A 34 38.37 -5.54 -5.48
C GLY A 34 37.92 -7.01 -5.60
N THR A 35 38.86 -7.93 -5.72
CA THR A 35 38.62 -9.39 -5.76
C THR A 35 38.43 -10.00 -4.36
N SER A 36 38.74 -9.26 -3.30
CA SER A 36 38.62 -9.75 -1.92
C SER A 36 37.17 -9.70 -1.42
N PRO A 37 36.72 -10.71 -0.62
CA PRO A 37 35.39 -10.68 -0.03
C PRO A 37 35.17 -9.45 0.86
N LEU A 38 34.04 -8.77 0.67
CA LEU A 38 33.60 -7.70 1.55
C LEU A 38 33.10 -8.29 2.87
N LYS A 39 33.37 -7.59 3.99
CA LYS A 39 32.94 -8.02 5.32
C LYS A 39 32.11 -6.94 6.00
N ALA A 40 30.92 -7.30 6.46
CA ALA A 40 30.03 -6.45 7.22
C ALA A 40 29.60 -7.13 8.54
N ASP A 41 29.06 -6.36 9.46
CA ASP A 41 28.37 -6.94 10.61
C ASP A 41 26.93 -7.32 10.21
N VAL A 42 26.31 -6.50 9.34
CA VAL A 42 24.96 -6.67 8.83
C VAL A 42 24.93 -6.43 7.31
N VAL A 43 24.27 -7.30 6.57
CA VAL A 43 23.87 -7.04 5.17
C VAL A 43 22.36 -6.92 5.11
N VAL A 44 21.88 -5.84 4.49
CA VAL A 44 20.47 -5.61 4.18
C VAL A 44 20.25 -5.83 2.69
N ILE A 45 19.25 -6.65 2.31
CA ILE A 45 18.94 -7.00 0.93
C ILE A 45 17.62 -6.33 0.53
N GLY A 46 17.70 -5.31 -0.30
CA GLY A 46 16.60 -4.45 -0.74
C GLY A 46 16.60 -3.09 -0.03
N ALA A 47 16.54 -2.01 -0.82
CA ALA A 47 16.58 -0.62 -0.37
C ALA A 47 15.21 0.09 -0.51
N GLY A 48 14.12 -0.62 -0.21
CA GLY A 48 12.81 -0.02 0.04
C GLY A 48 12.69 0.51 1.48
N SER A 49 11.50 1.00 1.85
CA SER A 49 11.24 1.63 3.16
C SER A 49 11.70 0.79 4.36
N ALA A 50 11.49 -0.54 4.32
CA ALA A 50 11.92 -1.45 5.39
C ALA A 50 13.45 -1.57 5.45
N GLY A 51 14.08 -1.77 4.28
CA GLY A 51 15.53 -1.99 4.20
C GLY A 51 16.33 -0.75 4.57
N ILE A 52 15.94 0.42 4.05
CA ILE A 52 16.57 1.71 4.42
C ILE A 52 16.46 1.95 5.92
N THR A 53 15.26 1.76 6.48
CA THR A 53 15.04 1.93 7.93
C THR A 53 15.94 0.99 8.75
N ALA A 54 16.00 -0.29 8.40
CA ALA A 54 16.83 -1.26 9.08
C ALA A 54 18.33 -0.93 8.95
N ALA A 55 18.79 -0.56 7.74
CA ALA A 55 20.20 -0.26 7.47
C ALA A 55 20.67 1.00 8.22
N VAL A 56 19.91 2.10 8.12
CA VAL A 56 20.25 3.37 8.79
C VAL A 56 20.22 3.20 10.31
N LEU A 57 19.24 2.48 10.85
CA LEU A 57 19.18 2.20 12.28
C LEU A 57 20.37 1.35 12.73
N ALA A 58 20.71 0.27 12.03
CA ALA A 58 21.87 -0.55 12.36
C ALA A 58 23.19 0.24 12.28
N ALA A 59 23.36 1.10 11.28
CA ALA A 59 24.53 1.97 11.14
C ALA A 59 24.62 3.01 12.28
N SER A 60 23.50 3.62 12.69
CA SER A 60 23.44 4.54 13.82
C SER A 60 23.86 3.87 15.14
N LEU A 61 23.68 2.56 15.24
CA LEU A 61 24.09 1.70 16.36
C LEU A 61 25.52 1.13 16.17
N LYS A 62 26.32 1.78 15.30
CA LYS A 62 27.76 1.51 15.06
C LYS A 62 28.04 0.12 14.47
N ARG A 63 27.08 -0.46 13.74
CA ARG A 63 27.33 -1.64 12.92
C ARG A 63 27.91 -1.25 11.56
N ARG A 64 28.80 -2.07 11.01
CA ARG A 64 29.23 -1.97 9.60
C ARG A 64 28.12 -2.58 8.76
N VAL A 65 27.46 -1.74 7.97
CA VAL A 65 26.28 -2.12 7.19
C VAL A 65 26.57 -2.04 5.70
N ILE A 66 26.27 -3.12 4.97
CA ILE A 66 26.17 -3.12 3.51
C ILE A 66 24.69 -3.27 3.15
N LEU A 67 24.20 -2.37 2.29
CA LEU A 67 22.87 -2.42 1.71
C LEU A 67 23.01 -2.79 0.23
N VAL A 68 22.36 -3.89 -0.17
CA VAL A 68 22.35 -4.36 -1.56
C VAL A 68 21.01 -4.02 -2.20
N GLU A 69 21.04 -3.30 -3.32
CA GLU A 69 19.83 -2.94 -4.08
C GLU A 69 20.05 -3.28 -5.57
N ARG A 70 19.07 -3.94 -6.17
CA ARG A 70 19.16 -4.36 -7.57
C ARG A 70 18.78 -3.28 -8.57
N ASP A 71 17.94 -2.32 -8.16
CA ASP A 71 17.41 -1.24 -9.02
C ASP A 71 17.74 0.14 -8.41
N ARG A 72 16.80 0.79 -7.75
CA ARG A 72 16.92 2.14 -7.21
C ARG A 72 16.65 2.16 -5.71
N THR A 73 17.47 2.91 -4.95
CA THR A 73 17.22 3.16 -3.53
C THR A 73 15.96 4.04 -3.34
N GLY A 74 15.09 3.71 -2.37
CA GLY A 74 13.76 4.30 -2.16
C GLY A 74 12.64 3.30 -2.39
N GLY A 75 12.85 2.31 -3.27
CA GLY A 75 11.94 1.18 -3.54
C GLY A 75 10.57 1.59 -4.10
N GLU A 76 9.60 0.67 -3.98
CA GLU A 76 8.25 0.81 -4.54
C GLU A 76 7.55 2.10 -4.05
N CYS A 77 7.64 2.43 -2.77
CA CYS A 77 6.94 3.58 -2.20
C CYS A 77 7.28 4.88 -2.91
N LEU A 78 8.56 5.12 -3.21
CA LEU A 78 9.03 6.34 -3.85
C LEU A 78 8.71 6.38 -5.35
N PHE A 79 8.93 5.27 -6.07
CA PHE A 79 8.95 5.32 -7.54
C PHE A 79 7.67 4.82 -8.20
N THR A 80 6.95 3.88 -7.58
CA THR A 80 5.82 3.18 -8.21
C THR A 80 4.62 2.99 -7.26
N GLY A 81 4.73 3.45 -6.01
CA GLY A 81 3.73 3.27 -4.96
C GLY A 81 3.12 4.57 -4.46
N CYS A 82 3.38 4.87 -3.19
CA CYS A 82 2.72 5.95 -2.45
C CYS A 82 2.92 7.33 -3.08
N ILE A 83 4.16 7.68 -3.42
CA ILE A 83 4.48 9.04 -3.90
C ILE A 83 3.80 9.32 -5.25
N PRO A 84 4.01 8.53 -6.31
CA PRO A 84 3.35 8.79 -7.59
C PRO A 84 1.82 8.67 -7.52
N SER A 85 1.28 7.67 -6.82
CA SER A 85 -0.17 7.46 -6.76
C SER A 85 -0.88 8.59 -5.99
N LYS A 86 -0.33 9.04 -4.86
CA LYS A 86 -0.94 10.13 -4.08
C LYS A 86 -0.79 11.48 -4.78
N THR A 87 0.30 11.68 -5.53
CA THR A 87 0.43 12.85 -6.40
C THR A 87 -0.63 12.82 -7.51
N LEU A 88 -0.79 11.68 -8.18
CA LEU A 88 -1.81 11.52 -9.24
C LEU A 88 -3.23 11.76 -8.70
N LEU A 89 -3.56 11.17 -7.55
CA LEU A 89 -4.85 11.37 -6.87
C LEU A 89 -5.08 12.84 -6.50
N ALA A 90 -4.05 13.53 -5.97
CA ALA A 90 -4.15 14.95 -5.63
C ALA A 90 -4.40 15.83 -6.86
N LEU A 91 -3.76 15.52 -8.00
CA LEU A 91 -3.99 16.21 -9.27
C LEU A 91 -5.40 15.91 -9.81
N ALA A 92 -5.83 14.65 -9.77
CA ALA A 92 -7.17 14.24 -10.16
C ALA A 92 -8.26 14.93 -9.32
N LYS A 93 -8.06 15.03 -8.00
CA LYS A 93 -8.96 15.75 -7.09
C LYS A 93 -9.05 17.24 -7.44
N ARG A 94 -7.92 17.90 -7.79
CA ARG A 94 -7.92 19.30 -8.23
C ARG A 94 -8.70 19.49 -9.54
N VAL A 95 -8.52 18.60 -10.52
CA VAL A 95 -9.28 18.62 -11.78
C VAL A 95 -10.76 18.44 -11.54
N HIS A 96 -11.13 17.47 -10.70
CA HIS A 96 -12.53 17.22 -10.30
C HIS A 96 -13.13 18.44 -9.61
N ALA A 97 -12.47 19.01 -8.61
CA ALA A 97 -12.93 20.20 -7.88
C ALA A 97 -13.11 21.41 -8.82
N ALA A 98 -12.19 21.63 -9.76
CA ALA A 98 -12.32 22.68 -10.75
C ALA A 98 -13.57 22.53 -11.62
N ARG A 99 -13.86 21.31 -12.11
CA ARG A 99 -15.06 21.03 -12.90
C ARG A 99 -16.35 21.15 -12.08
N SER A 100 -16.34 20.73 -10.84
CA SER A 100 -17.47 20.82 -9.92
C SER A 100 -17.79 22.28 -9.51
N SER A 101 -16.86 23.21 -9.71
CA SER A 101 -17.03 24.63 -9.36
C SER A 101 -17.95 25.40 -10.33
N ALA A 102 -18.52 24.75 -11.36
CA ALA A 102 -19.48 25.36 -12.28
C ALA A 102 -20.72 25.95 -11.54
N GLY A 103 -21.15 25.30 -10.47
CA GLY A 103 -22.23 25.79 -9.60
C GLY A 103 -21.94 27.12 -8.90
N LEU A 104 -20.66 27.53 -8.83
CA LEU A 104 -20.22 28.83 -8.30
C LEU A 104 -20.03 29.89 -9.39
N GLY A 105 -20.46 29.62 -10.63
CA GLY A 105 -20.30 30.50 -11.78
C GLY A 105 -18.93 30.44 -12.44
N LEU A 106 -18.05 29.52 -12.03
CA LEU A 106 -16.75 29.31 -12.67
C LEU A 106 -16.92 28.41 -13.90
N GLN A 107 -16.49 28.89 -15.07
CA GLN A 107 -16.45 28.08 -16.29
C GLN A 107 -15.06 27.50 -16.47
N VAL A 108 -14.92 26.19 -16.26
CA VAL A 108 -13.69 25.46 -16.54
C VAL A 108 -13.92 24.58 -17.75
N SER A 109 -13.12 24.78 -18.80
CA SER A 109 -13.17 24.02 -20.03
C SER A 109 -11.83 23.34 -20.29
N GLY A 110 -11.85 22.27 -21.07
CA GLY A 110 -10.66 21.51 -21.45
C GLY A 110 -10.49 20.21 -20.67
N GLN A 111 -9.45 19.48 -21.06
CA GLN A 111 -9.02 18.24 -20.41
C GLN A 111 -7.68 18.47 -19.70
N ALA A 112 -7.38 17.64 -18.71
CA ALA A 112 -6.06 17.65 -18.10
C ALA A 112 -5.02 17.27 -19.16
N ASP A 113 -3.95 18.08 -19.25
CA ASP A 113 -2.82 17.81 -20.13
C ASP A 113 -1.97 16.71 -19.52
N TRP A 114 -1.96 15.53 -20.14
CA TRP A 114 -1.28 14.36 -19.60
C TRP A 114 0.23 14.55 -19.41
N PRO A 115 0.98 15.14 -20.36
CA PRO A 115 2.39 15.47 -20.15
C PRO A 115 2.64 16.35 -18.93
N SER A 116 1.79 17.34 -18.66
CA SER A 116 1.88 18.19 -17.47
C SER A 116 1.60 17.42 -16.18
N VAL A 117 0.61 16.52 -16.19
CA VAL A 117 0.32 15.63 -15.05
C VAL A 117 1.54 14.76 -14.74
N GLN A 118 2.12 14.12 -15.75
CA GLN A 118 3.31 13.30 -15.58
C GLN A 118 4.53 14.09 -15.12
N ALA A 119 4.76 15.28 -15.68
CA ALA A 119 5.85 16.15 -15.27
C ALA A 119 5.76 16.49 -13.78
N GLU A 120 4.55 16.75 -13.27
CA GLU A 120 4.35 17.02 -11.84
C GLU A 120 4.57 15.78 -10.97
N VAL A 121 4.10 14.59 -11.41
CA VAL A 121 4.39 13.32 -10.72
C VAL A 121 5.90 13.08 -10.62
N ARG A 122 6.63 13.24 -11.72
CA ARG A 122 8.10 13.10 -11.75
C ARG A 122 8.77 14.12 -10.85
N ARG A 123 8.38 15.40 -10.94
CA ARG A 123 8.93 16.47 -10.09
C ARG A 123 8.78 16.14 -8.60
N VAL A 124 7.65 15.56 -8.19
CA VAL A 124 7.44 15.18 -6.79
C VAL A 124 8.31 13.98 -6.41
N ILE A 125 8.43 12.97 -7.27
CA ILE A 125 9.34 11.84 -7.05
C ILE A 125 10.78 12.35 -6.87
N ASP A 126 11.24 13.19 -7.78
CA ASP A 126 12.61 13.75 -7.77
C ASP A 126 12.89 14.53 -6.48
N SER A 127 11.89 15.23 -5.93
CA SER A 127 12.04 16.00 -4.68
C SER A 127 12.30 15.12 -3.45
N PHE A 128 11.93 13.85 -3.48
CA PHE A 128 12.19 12.88 -2.39
C PHE A 128 13.42 12.01 -2.64
N GLN A 129 13.85 11.88 -3.91
CA GLN A 129 14.92 10.96 -4.29
C GLN A 129 16.26 11.27 -3.62
N GLU A 130 16.55 12.55 -3.34
CA GLU A 130 17.82 12.93 -2.71
C GLU A 130 17.99 12.33 -1.32
N ALA A 131 16.90 12.28 -0.53
CA ALA A 131 16.92 11.76 0.83
C ALA A 131 17.22 10.25 0.90
N ASP A 132 16.76 9.49 -0.10
CA ASP A 132 16.97 8.05 -0.21
C ASP A 132 18.13 7.68 -1.14
N SER A 133 18.89 8.68 -1.63
CA SER A 133 19.99 8.44 -2.56
C SER A 133 21.12 7.62 -1.93
N PRO A 134 21.90 6.86 -2.73
CA PRO A 134 23.07 6.15 -2.24
C PRO A 134 24.01 7.05 -1.45
N GLN A 135 24.22 8.31 -1.90
CA GLN A 135 25.08 9.28 -1.24
C GLN A 135 24.52 9.71 0.14
N ALA A 136 23.21 9.83 0.28
CA ALA A 136 22.60 10.13 1.59
C ALA A 136 22.73 8.95 2.55
N LEU A 137 22.57 7.73 2.05
CA LEU A 137 22.77 6.49 2.81
C LEU A 137 24.23 6.32 3.24
N GLU A 138 25.20 6.60 2.36
CA GLU A 138 26.63 6.60 2.71
C GLU A 138 26.98 7.63 3.77
N ARG A 139 26.43 8.84 3.71
CA ARG A 139 26.55 9.84 4.79
C ARG A 139 25.99 9.35 6.13
N SER A 140 25.01 8.45 6.07
CA SER A 140 24.44 7.80 7.26
C SER A 140 25.24 6.58 7.74
N GLY A 141 26.38 6.26 7.10
CA GLY A 141 27.27 5.15 7.45
C GLY A 141 26.88 3.80 6.85
N VAL A 142 26.05 3.79 5.80
CA VAL A 142 25.61 2.59 5.08
C VAL A 142 26.36 2.51 3.76
N GLN A 143 27.13 1.44 3.53
CA GLN A 143 27.73 1.18 2.23
C GLN A 143 26.67 0.60 1.28
N VAL A 144 26.47 1.22 0.12
CA VAL A 144 25.47 0.77 -0.87
C VAL A 144 26.17 0.01 -2.00
N ILE A 145 25.60 -1.13 -2.40
CA ILE A 145 26.06 -1.93 -3.54
C ILE A 145 24.88 -2.17 -4.47
N GLY A 146 25.02 -1.75 -5.74
CA GLY A 146 24.04 -2.04 -6.79
C GLY A 146 24.24 -3.46 -7.33
N GLY A 147 23.21 -4.31 -7.23
CA GLY A 147 23.24 -5.67 -7.75
C GLY A 147 22.20 -6.60 -7.14
N THR A 148 22.12 -7.81 -7.68
CA THR A 148 21.23 -8.87 -7.21
C THR A 148 21.98 -9.79 -6.26
N ALA A 149 21.46 -9.94 -5.02
CA ALA A 149 22.07 -10.77 -3.98
C ALA A 149 21.47 -12.18 -3.97
N VAL A 150 22.31 -13.19 -3.82
CA VAL A 150 21.94 -14.59 -3.69
C VAL A 150 22.79 -15.26 -2.60
N PHE A 151 22.17 -15.99 -1.68
CA PHE A 151 22.90 -16.80 -0.70
C PHE A 151 23.54 -18.01 -1.39
N VAL A 152 24.84 -18.18 -1.18
CA VAL A 152 25.61 -19.33 -1.72
C VAL A 152 26.09 -20.29 -0.64
N SER A 153 26.15 -19.81 0.60
CA SER A 153 26.38 -20.62 1.79
C SER A 153 25.97 -19.85 3.05
N PRO A 154 25.91 -20.47 4.24
CA PRO A 154 25.71 -19.76 5.50
C PRO A 154 26.68 -18.58 5.63
N HIS A 155 26.13 -17.40 5.97
CA HIS A 155 26.88 -16.14 6.13
C HIS A 155 27.56 -15.58 4.88
N VAL A 156 27.30 -16.12 3.67
CA VAL A 156 27.93 -15.68 2.41
C VAL A 156 26.87 -15.40 1.34
N LEU A 157 26.94 -14.18 0.80
CA LEU A 157 26.19 -13.74 -0.38
C LEU A 157 27.13 -13.59 -1.58
N GLU A 158 26.64 -13.91 -2.75
CA GLU A 158 27.12 -13.36 -4.01
C GLU A 158 26.20 -12.22 -4.44
N VAL A 159 26.81 -11.11 -4.83
CA VAL A 159 26.12 -9.95 -5.38
C VAL A 159 26.53 -9.81 -6.84
N HIS A 160 25.59 -10.06 -7.74
CA HIS A 160 25.80 -9.90 -9.18
C HIS A 160 25.60 -8.44 -9.55
N THR A 161 26.70 -7.76 -9.82
CA THR A 161 26.75 -6.33 -10.17
C THR A 161 27.02 -6.16 -11.68
N ALA A 162 26.84 -4.95 -12.20
CA ALA A 162 27.24 -4.62 -13.59
C ALA A 162 28.74 -4.84 -13.86
N GLY A 163 29.58 -4.78 -12.82
CA GLY A 163 31.05 -5.00 -12.92
C GLY A 163 31.51 -6.43 -12.64
N GLY A 164 30.59 -7.38 -12.44
CA GLY A 164 30.87 -8.77 -12.10
C GLY A 164 30.34 -9.19 -10.74
N THR A 165 30.67 -10.40 -10.33
CA THR A 165 30.19 -10.96 -9.06
C THR A 165 31.09 -10.53 -7.88
N ARG A 166 30.48 -10.09 -6.78
CA ARG A 166 31.16 -9.74 -5.52
C ARG A 166 30.70 -10.67 -4.41
N THR A 167 31.65 -11.23 -3.67
CA THR A 167 31.35 -12.00 -2.47
C THR A 167 31.24 -11.08 -1.27
N VAL A 168 30.14 -11.21 -0.50
CA VAL A 168 29.88 -10.42 0.73
C VAL A 168 29.64 -11.40 1.88
N MET A 169 30.32 -11.17 3.00
CA MET A 169 30.20 -11.99 4.21
C MET A 169 29.66 -11.14 5.35
N ALA A 170 28.72 -11.67 6.12
CA ALA A 170 28.19 -10.97 7.29
C ALA A 170 27.79 -11.92 8.44
N GLY A 171 27.74 -11.34 9.64
CA GLY A 171 27.23 -12.04 10.82
C GLY A 171 25.71 -12.17 10.83
N GLU A 172 24.99 -11.13 10.33
CA GLU A 172 23.54 -11.05 10.31
C GLU A 172 23.06 -10.50 8.96
N PHE A 173 21.84 -10.91 8.56
CA PHE A 173 21.19 -10.47 7.32
C PHE A 173 19.77 -9.98 7.59
N VAL A 174 19.37 -8.94 6.86
CA VAL A 174 17.98 -8.47 6.82
C VAL A 174 17.45 -8.61 5.41
N LEU A 175 16.49 -9.49 5.20
CA LEU A 175 15.79 -9.64 3.92
C LEU A 175 14.65 -8.61 3.86
N ALA A 176 14.76 -7.65 2.94
CA ALA A 176 13.82 -6.55 2.74
C ALA A 176 13.46 -6.39 1.24
N THR A 177 13.36 -7.51 0.54
CA THR A 177 13.16 -7.60 -0.92
C THR A 177 11.76 -7.19 -1.38
N GLY A 178 10.84 -6.91 -0.45
CA GLY A 178 9.50 -6.40 -0.74
C GLY A 178 8.59 -7.45 -1.39
N SER A 179 7.72 -6.97 -2.26
CA SER A 179 6.71 -7.76 -2.97
C SER A 179 6.77 -7.51 -4.49
N GLN A 180 6.01 -8.27 -5.22
CA GLN A 180 5.80 -8.12 -6.67
C GLN A 180 4.32 -8.24 -6.98
N VAL A 181 3.91 -7.76 -8.15
CA VAL A 181 2.53 -7.91 -8.64
C VAL A 181 2.17 -9.38 -8.74
N THR A 182 1.00 -9.74 -8.25
CA THR A 182 0.42 -11.05 -8.51
C THR A 182 -0.12 -11.07 -9.94
N VAL A 183 0.39 -12.00 -10.73
CA VAL A 183 -0.11 -12.25 -12.09
C VAL A 183 -1.02 -13.48 -12.00
N PRO A 184 -2.34 -13.32 -12.22
CA PRO A 184 -3.28 -14.43 -12.15
C PRO A 184 -3.11 -15.35 -13.37
N ASP A 185 -3.45 -16.62 -13.20
CA ASP A 185 -3.47 -17.60 -14.28
C ASP A 185 -4.76 -17.43 -15.12
N ILE A 186 -4.74 -16.47 -16.05
CA ILE A 186 -5.84 -16.18 -16.96
C ILE A 186 -5.35 -16.45 -18.38
N GLU A 187 -6.12 -17.23 -19.15
CA GLU A 187 -5.81 -17.56 -20.54
C GLU A 187 -5.53 -16.29 -21.35
N GLY A 188 -4.41 -16.25 -22.09
CA GLY A 188 -4.02 -15.16 -22.98
C GLY A 188 -3.49 -13.91 -22.28
N LEU A 189 -3.48 -13.83 -20.95
CA LEU A 189 -2.99 -12.64 -20.23
C LEU A 189 -1.53 -12.34 -20.55
N LEU A 190 -0.69 -13.36 -20.65
CA LEU A 190 0.76 -13.23 -20.90
C LEU A 190 1.11 -13.11 -22.39
N ASP A 191 0.12 -13.19 -23.30
CA ASP A 191 0.37 -13.13 -24.74
C ASP A 191 0.60 -11.69 -25.25
N GLY A 192 0.42 -10.69 -24.38
CA GLY A 192 0.63 -9.30 -24.74
C GLY A 192 0.82 -8.37 -23.53
N PRO A 193 0.89 -7.04 -23.74
CA PRO A 193 1.23 -6.08 -22.72
C PRO A 193 0.06 -5.82 -21.74
N PHE A 194 0.41 -5.67 -20.47
CA PHE A 194 -0.48 -5.14 -19.43
C PHE A 194 0.28 -4.20 -18.50
N LEU A 195 -0.46 -3.33 -17.86
CA LEU A 195 0.05 -2.39 -16.87
C LEU A 195 -0.03 -3.00 -15.47
N THR A 196 0.87 -2.55 -14.62
CA THR A 196 0.87 -2.79 -13.18
C THR A 196 1.07 -1.47 -12.45
N HIS A 197 0.99 -1.46 -11.13
CA HIS A 197 1.37 -0.27 -10.35
C HIS A 197 2.85 0.13 -10.57
N GLU A 198 3.70 -0.79 -11.05
CA GLU A 198 5.11 -0.51 -11.35
C GLU A 198 5.29 0.26 -12.69
N THR A 199 4.33 0.17 -13.62
CA THR A 199 4.47 0.69 -14.99
C THR A 199 3.46 1.77 -15.36
N VAL A 200 2.35 1.89 -14.64
CA VAL A 200 1.24 2.80 -14.98
C VAL A 200 1.64 4.29 -14.91
N PHE A 201 2.65 4.63 -14.13
CA PHE A 201 3.12 6.02 -13.98
C PHE A 201 4.09 6.46 -15.09
N ASP A 202 4.55 5.54 -15.93
CA ASP A 202 5.47 5.81 -17.06
C ASP A 202 4.77 5.85 -18.42
N LEU A 203 3.43 5.86 -18.44
CA LEU A 203 2.66 5.88 -19.67
C LEU A 203 2.93 7.16 -20.48
N PRO A 204 3.33 7.08 -21.75
CA PRO A 204 3.58 8.26 -22.59
C PRO A 204 2.30 9.04 -22.86
N GLU A 205 1.16 8.35 -22.96
CA GLU A 205 -0.14 8.92 -23.22
C GLU A 205 -1.17 8.42 -22.20
N ARG A 206 -2.17 9.24 -21.92
CA ARG A 206 -3.28 8.85 -21.06
C ARG A 206 -4.13 7.79 -21.77
N PRO A 207 -4.45 6.64 -21.13
CA PRO A 207 -5.33 5.65 -21.71
C PRO A 207 -6.69 6.24 -22.10
N ASP A 208 -7.16 5.97 -23.32
CA ASP A 208 -8.51 6.34 -23.72
C ASP A 208 -9.56 5.56 -22.94
N HIS A 209 -9.33 4.26 -22.79
CA HIS A 209 -10.17 3.37 -21.99
C HIS A 209 -9.29 2.41 -21.19
N LEU A 210 -9.22 2.61 -19.88
CA LEU A 210 -8.48 1.77 -18.96
C LEU A 210 -9.39 0.68 -18.40
N LEU A 211 -9.03 -0.58 -18.64
CA LEU A 211 -9.62 -1.73 -17.96
C LEU A 211 -8.79 -2.00 -16.70
N VAL A 212 -9.41 -2.08 -15.54
CA VAL A 212 -8.76 -2.35 -14.26
C VAL A 212 -9.26 -3.68 -13.73
N LEU A 213 -8.35 -4.62 -13.51
CA LEU A 213 -8.67 -5.91 -12.92
C LEU A 213 -8.28 -5.91 -11.45
N GLY A 214 -9.28 -5.90 -10.55
CA GLY A 214 -9.12 -5.92 -9.11
C GLY A 214 -9.73 -4.71 -8.39
N GLY A 215 -10.62 -4.97 -7.42
CA GLY A 215 -11.35 -4.00 -6.61
C GLY A 215 -10.69 -3.67 -5.26
N GLY A 216 -9.39 -3.92 -5.11
CA GLY A 216 -8.60 -3.53 -3.94
C GLY A 216 -8.20 -2.04 -3.96
N PRO A 217 -7.42 -1.57 -2.93
CA PRO A 217 -7.03 -0.16 -2.80
C PRO A 217 -6.39 0.42 -4.07
N ILE A 218 -5.41 -0.28 -4.66
CA ILE A 218 -4.70 0.19 -5.86
C ILE A 218 -5.66 0.33 -7.05
N GLY A 219 -6.52 -0.68 -7.26
CA GLY A 219 -7.51 -0.65 -8.35
C GLY A 219 -8.51 0.49 -8.19
N CYS A 220 -9.04 0.70 -7.00
CA CYS A 220 -9.99 1.78 -6.71
C CYS A 220 -9.34 3.18 -6.85
N GLU A 221 -8.16 3.39 -6.27
CA GLU A 221 -7.43 4.66 -6.34
C GLU A 221 -7.10 5.05 -7.79
N LEU A 222 -6.52 4.13 -8.56
CA LEU A 222 -6.14 4.41 -9.94
C LEU A 222 -7.36 4.53 -10.85
N SER A 223 -8.42 3.75 -10.65
CA SER A 223 -9.68 3.92 -11.38
C SER A 223 -10.24 5.32 -11.21
N GLN A 224 -10.32 5.81 -9.97
CA GLN A 224 -10.81 7.17 -9.70
C GLN A 224 -9.91 8.25 -10.30
N ALA A 225 -8.59 8.10 -10.14
CA ALA A 225 -7.64 9.07 -10.66
C ALA A 225 -7.73 9.20 -12.18
N PHE A 226 -7.70 8.08 -12.92
CA PHE A 226 -7.77 8.10 -14.37
C PHE A 226 -9.13 8.58 -14.91
N ALA A 227 -10.24 8.21 -14.25
CA ALA A 227 -11.57 8.70 -14.62
C ALA A 227 -11.66 10.23 -14.49
N ARG A 228 -11.22 10.79 -13.36
CA ARG A 228 -11.19 12.23 -13.11
C ARG A 228 -10.25 12.99 -14.06
N LEU A 229 -9.18 12.35 -14.51
CA LEU A 229 -8.26 12.89 -15.50
C LEU A 229 -8.77 12.75 -16.96
N GLY A 230 -9.90 12.05 -17.17
CA GLY A 230 -10.62 12.00 -18.44
C GLY A 230 -10.49 10.72 -19.24
N SER A 231 -9.94 9.64 -18.67
CA SER A 231 -10.06 8.29 -19.25
C SER A 231 -11.47 7.72 -19.06
N ARG A 232 -11.96 6.92 -19.99
CA ARG A 232 -12.99 5.94 -19.64
C ARG A 232 -12.35 4.87 -18.76
N VAL A 233 -13.04 4.43 -17.73
CA VAL A 233 -12.52 3.39 -16.84
C VAL A 233 -13.58 2.33 -16.63
N THR A 234 -13.18 1.07 -16.78
CA THR A 234 -13.98 -0.10 -16.38
C THR A 234 -13.20 -0.90 -15.36
N LEU A 235 -13.73 -1.01 -14.13
CA LEU A 235 -13.16 -1.83 -13.07
C LEU A 235 -13.93 -3.15 -12.98
N VAL A 236 -13.20 -4.26 -13.07
CA VAL A 236 -13.72 -5.63 -12.98
C VAL A 236 -13.19 -6.28 -11.70
N HIS A 237 -14.09 -6.87 -10.93
CA HIS A 237 -13.76 -7.54 -9.67
C HIS A 237 -14.59 -8.81 -9.49
N SER A 238 -13.94 -9.93 -9.14
CA SER A 238 -14.60 -11.21 -8.90
C SER A 238 -15.44 -11.21 -7.63
N GLY A 239 -15.09 -10.41 -6.62
CA GLY A 239 -15.85 -10.28 -5.38
C GLY A 239 -17.14 -9.45 -5.55
N ASP A 240 -18.02 -9.58 -4.57
CA ASP A 240 -19.32 -8.91 -4.49
C ASP A 240 -19.23 -7.41 -4.17
N ARG A 241 -18.11 -6.97 -3.62
CA ARG A 241 -17.89 -5.59 -3.18
C ARG A 241 -16.44 -5.14 -3.36
N LEU A 242 -16.25 -3.83 -3.51
CA LEU A 242 -14.94 -3.18 -3.47
C LEU A 242 -14.38 -3.24 -2.05
N LEU A 243 -13.06 -3.22 -1.92
CA LEU A 243 -12.36 -3.20 -0.63
C LEU A 243 -12.92 -4.26 0.35
N PRO A 244 -12.85 -5.56 0.05
CA PRO A 244 -13.54 -6.60 0.81
C PRO A 244 -13.10 -6.72 2.28
N ARG A 245 -11.99 -6.07 2.67
CA ARG A 245 -11.47 -6.02 4.05
C ARG A 245 -12.00 -4.85 4.87
N ASP A 246 -12.69 -3.91 4.22
CA ASP A 246 -13.34 -2.77 4.88
C ASP A 246 -14.82 -3.08 5.13
N GLU A 247 -15.48 -2.25 5.92
CA GLU A 247 -16.89 -2.42 6.23
C GLU A 247 -17.78 -2.31 4.98
N PRO A 248 -18.90 -3.05 4.91
CA PRO A 248 -19.82 -2.99 3.77
C PRO A 248 -20.30 -1.57 3.43
N GLU A 249 -20.54 -0.75 4.46
CA GLU A 249 -20.97 0.63 4.29
C GLU A 249 -19.86 1.49 3.64
N ALA A 250 -18.58 1.22 3.94
CA ALA A 250 -17.45 1.90 3.30
C ALA A 250 -17.34 1.51 1.83
N SER A 251 -17.50 0.21 1.52
CA SER A 251 -17.55 -0.29 0.16
C SER A 251 -18.69 0.34 -0.65
N ALA A 252 -19.88 0.46 -0.07
CA ALA A 252 -21.04 1.08 -0.72
C ALA A 252 -20.82 2.58 -1.01
N ALA A 253 -20.22 3.30 -0.07
CA ALA A 253 -19.88 4.72 -0.26
C ALA A 253 -18.86 4.90 -1.39
N LEU A 254 -17.81 4.07 -1.43
CA LEU A 254 -16.80 4.10 -2.50
C LEU A 254 -17.41 3.75 -3.86
N LYS A 255 -18.25 2.69 -3.91
CA LYS A 255 -18.95 2.29 -5.14
C LYS A 255 -19.72 3.47 -5.73
N SER A 256 -20.53 4.13 -4.89
CA SER A 256 -21.32 5.30 -5.32
C SER A 256 -20.41 6.43 -5.84
N ALA A 257 -19.30 6.72 -5.18
CA ALA A 257 -18.36 7.76 -5.59
C ALA A 257 -17.69 7.44 -6.93
N LEU A 258 -17.25 6.20 -7.15
CA LEU A 258 -16.65 5.78 -8.41
C LEU A 258 -17.65 5.83 -9.56
N GLU A 259 -18.91 5.41 -9.35
CA GLU A 259 -19.98 5.50 -10.34
C GLU A 259 -20.29 6.96 -10.70
N GLN A 260 -20.29 7.88 -9.72
CA GLN A 260 -20.44 9.32 -9.94
C GLN A 260 -19.26 9.92 -10.73
N ASP A 261 -18.06 9.42 -10.54
CA ASP A 261 -16.87 9.78 -11.33
C ASP A 261 -16.88 9.14 -12.73
N GLY A 262 -17.90 8.34 -13.07
CA GLY A 262 -18.09 7.72 -14.40
C GLY A 262 -17.35 6.39 -14.58
N VAL A 263 -16.87 5.77 -13.50
CA VAL A 263 -16.26 4.44 -13.55
C VAL A 263 -17.37 3.39 -13.76
N GLN A 264 -17.21 2.53 -14.77
CA GLN A 264 -18.06 1.37 -14.97
C GLN A 264 -17.59 0.23 -14.07
N LEU A 265 -18.47 -0.29 -13.20
CA LEU A 265 -18.14 -1.35 -12.25
C LEU A 265 -18.76 -2.68 -12.67
N HIS A 266 -17.95 -3.72 -12.76
CA HIS A 266 -18.36 -5.11 -12.93
C HIS A 266 -17.92 -5.89 -11.67
N LEU A 267 -18.79 -5.97 -10.67
CA LEU A 267 -18.62 -6.80 -9.48
C LEU A 267 -19.21 -8.20 -9.72
N ASN A 268 -18.83 -9.19 -8.89
CA ASN A 268 -19.17 -10.60 -9.10
C ASN A 268 -18.87 -11.06 -10.53
N THR A 269 -17.76 -10.60 -11.10
CA THR A 269 -17.45 -10.85 -12.52
C THR A 269 -16.05 -11.45 -12.63
N GLU A 270 -16.00 -12.72 -13.04
CA GLU A 270 -14.74 -13.45 -13.26
C GLU A 270 -14.27 -13.23 -14.70
N VAL A 271 -12.99 -12.91 -14.87
CA VAL A 271 -12.33 -12.83 -16.18
C VAL A 271 -11.69 -14.19 -16.47
N VAL A 272 -12.12 -14.84 -17.50
CA VAL A 272 -11.63 -16.19 -17.88
C VAL A 272 -10.61 -16.16 -19.01
N ARG A 273 -10.61 -15.11 -19.85
CA ARG A 273 -9.63 -14.94 -20.92
C ARG A 273 -9.37 -13.47 -21.22
N VAL A 274 -8.12 -13.18 -21.55
CA VAL A 274 -7.64 -11.90 -22.07
C VAL A 274 -7.27 -12.10 -23.54
N GLU A 275 -7.78 -11.25 -24.43
CA GLU A 275 -7.45 -11.26 -25.86
C GLU A 275 -6.77 -9.93 -26.20
N HIS A 276 -5.50 -10.00 -26.62
CA HIS A 276 -4.77 -8.83 -27.09
C HIS A 276 -5.14 -8.52 -28.54
N LEU A 277 -5.62 -7.30 -28.78
CA LEU A 277 -6.04 -6.81 -30.08
C LEU A 277 -5.01 -5.81 -30.63
N PRO A 278 -4.96 -5.56 -31.94
CA PRO A 278 -4.09 -4.52 -32.51
C PRO A 278 -4.34 -3.11 -31.93
N SER A 279 -5.55 -2.84 -31.44
CA SER A 279 -5.96 -1.54 -30.90
C SER A 279 -6.15 -1.52 -29.38
N GLY A 280 -5.78 -2.61 -28.68
CA GLY A 280 -6.00 -2.68 -27.24
C GLY A 280 -6.19 -4.10 -26.70
N VAL A 281 -7.12 -4.28 -25.80
CA VAL A 281 -7.34 -5.53 -25.08
C VAL A 281 -8.84 -5.77 -24.87
N ARG A 282 -9.25 -7.03 -24.96
CA ARG A 282 -10.61 -7.49 -24.65
C ARG A 282 -10.57 -8.49 -23.50
N LEU A 283 -11.41 -8.26 -22.50
CA LEU A 283 -11.66 -9.22 -21.42
C LEU A 283 -12.89 -10.04 -21.73
N HIS A 284 -12.81 -11.34 -21.57
CA HIS A 284 -13.92 -12.27 -21.68
C HIS A 284 -14.34 -12.72 -20.28
N PHE A 285 -15.60 -12.56 -19.95
CA PHE A 285 -16.17 -12.94 -18.67
C PHE A 285 -16.74 -14.36 -18.70
N GLU A 286 -16.83 -15.01 -17.55
CA GLU A 286 -17.39 -16.35 -17.42
C GLU A 286 -18.82 -16.45 -17.95
N ASP A 287 -19.62 -15.40 -17.83
CA ASP A 287 -21.01 -15.32 -18.31
C ASP A 287 -21.14 -15.06 -19.82
N GLY A 288 -20.03 -15.03 -20.55
CA GLY A 288 -19.96 -14.83 -22.00
C GLY A 288 -19.99 -13.37 -22.46
N ARG A 289 -20.17 -12.40 -21.56
CA ARG A 289 -20.01 -10.96 -21.87
C ARG A 289 -18.54 -10.63 -22.12
N THR A 290 -18.31 -9.53 -22.82
CA THR A 290 -16.94 -9.00 -23.05
C THR A 290 -16.89 -7.50 -22.83
N VAL A 291 -15.71 -6.98 -22.56
CA VAL A 291 -15.42 -5.55 -22.55
C VAL A 291 -14.09 -5.28 -23.24
N GLU A 292 -14.03 -4.20 -24.01
CA GLU A 292 -12.80 -3.77 -24.70
C GLU A 292 -12.28 -2.47 -24.13
N GLY A 293 -10.96 -2.34 -24.11
CA GLY A 293 -10.26 -1.13 -23.70
C GLY A 293 -8.92 -0.95 -24.41
N SER A 294 -8.33 0.22 -24.28
CA SER A 294 -7.00 0.50 -24.84
C SER A 294 -5.87 -0.12 -24.01
N HIS A 295 -6.05 -0.24 -22.70
CA HIS A 295 -5.03 -0.74 -21.77
C HIS A 295 -5.68 -1.58 -20.67
N LEU A 296 -4.94 -2.58 -20.18
CA LEU A 296 -5.29 -3.41 -19.02
C LEU A 296 -4.34 -3.12 -17.87
N LEU A 297 -4.88 -2.78 -16.69
CA LEU A 297 -4.14 -2.63 -15.43
C LEU A 297 -4.45 -3.79 -14.49
N LEU A 298 -3.44 -4.53 -14.06
CA LEU A 298 -3.55 -5.55 -13.04
C LEU A 298 -3.41 -4.95 -11.64
N ALA A 299 -4.42 -5.12 -10.81
CA ALA A 299 -4.49 -4.67 -9.42
C ALA A 299 -5.06 -5.75 -8.48
N VAL A 300 -4.78 -7.03 -8.78
CA VAL A 300 -5.34 -8.22 -8.08
C VAL A 300 -4.55 -8.63 -6.84
N GLY A 301 -3.53 -7.88 -6.46
CA GLY A 301 -2.74 -8.12 -5.27
C GLY A 301 -1.24 -8.18 -5.52
N LYS A 302 -0.51 -8.48 -4.45
CA LYS A 302 0.95 -8.60 -4.44
C LYS A 302 1.37 -9.87 -3.72
N THR A 303 2.51 -10.43 -4.13
CA THR A 303 3.16 -11.60 -3.53
C THR A 303 4.55 -11.26 -3.02
N PRO A 304 4.98 -11.79 -1.84
CA PRO A 304 6.32 -11.58 -1.32
C PRO A 304 7.42 -12.05 -2.29
N ARG A 305 8.51 -11.29 -2.39
CA ARG A 305 9.69 -11.68 -3.20
C ARG A 305 10.64 -12.54 -2.39
N VAL A 306 10.41 -13.84 -2.38
CA VAL A 306 11.21 -14.84 -1.66
C VAL A 306 11.95 -15.80 -2.58
N LYS A 307 11.69 -15.79 -3.89
CA LYS A 307 12.28 -16.71 -4.86
C LYS A 307 13.62 -16.18 -5.41
N ASN A 308 14.48 -17.11 -5.85
CA ASN A 308 15.78 -16.83 -6.49
C ASN A 308 16.77 -16.06 -5.59
N LEU A 309 16.68 -16.25 -4.27
CA LEU A 309 17.55 -15.62 -3.28
C LEU A 309 18.50 -16.61 -2.60
N GLY A 310 18.40 -17.90 -2.93
CA GLY A 310 19.19 -18.97 -2.29
C GLY A 310 18.80 -19.22 -0.83
N LEU A 311 17.55 -18.93 -0.44
CA LEU A 311 17.05 -19.14 0.93
C LEU A 311 17.11 -20.62 1.35
N GLU A 312 16.95 -21.53 0.39
CA GLU A 312 17.08 -22.98 0.59
C GLU A 312 18.48 -23.39 1.02
N VAL A 313 19.51 -22.70 0.49
CA VAL A 313 20.93 -22.97 0.79
C VAL A 313 21.25 -22.70 2.25
N ILE A 314 20.54 -21.76 2.87
CA ILE A 314 20.73 -21.39 4.28
C ILE A 314 19.64 -21.97 5.20
N GLY A 315 18.76 -22.82 4.67
CA GLY A 315 17.69 -23.46 5.43
C GLY A 315 16.62 -22.51 5.96
N ALA A 316 16.39 -21.36 5.30
CA ALA A 316 15.36 -20.40 5.68
C ALA A 316 13.99 -20.86 5.17
N GLU A 317 13.02 -21.00 6.08
CA GLU A 317 11.65 -21.38 5.76
C GLU A 317 10.85 -20.22 5.20
N TYR A 318 10.19 -20.46 4.06
CA TYR A 318 9.27 -19.51 3.41
C TYR A 318 8.20 -20.25 2.60
N ASP A 319 7.12 -19.57 2.27
CA ASP A 319 6.09 -20.02 1.33
C ASP A 319 5.57 -18.84 0.47
N GLU A 320 4.42 -19.01 -0.20
CA GLU A 320 3.75 -17.98 -0.98
C GLU A 320 3.30 -16.77 -0.15
N HIS A 321 3.18 -16.93 1.16
CA HIS A 321 2.85 -15.85 2.10
C HIS A 321 4.08 -15.11 2.65
N GLY A 322 5.29 -15.57 2.31
CA GLY A 322 6.54 -14.89 2.64
C GLY A 322 7.49 -15.67 3.53
N LEU A 323 8.57 -14.99 3.94
CA LEU A 323 9.57 -15.51 4.88
C LEU A 323 8.92 -15.73 6.25
N LYS A 324 9.09 -16.93 6.83
CA LYS A 324 8.57 -17.26 8.16
C LYS A 324 9.42 -16.60 9.25
N VAL A 325 8.82 -15.66 9.96
CA VAL A 325 9.48 -14.92 11.05
C VAL A 325 8.71 -14.95 12.34
N GLY A 326 9.43 -14.85 13.44
CA GLY A 326 8.85 -14.64 14.76
C GLY A 326 8.48 -13.16 15.01
N PRO A 327 7.89 -12.84 16.17
CA PRO A 327 7.44 -11.47 16.51
C PRO A 327 8.56 -10.41 16.49
N ASN A 328 9.81 -10.83 16.61
CA ASN A 328 11.00 -9.97 16.55
C ASN A 328 11.62 -9.90 15.15
N MET A 329 10.87 -10.25 14.12
CA MET A 329 11.27 -10.28 12.72
C MET A 329 12.40 -11.26 12.37
N ARG A 330 12.85 -12.10 13.30
CA ARG A 330 13.87 -13.14 13.04
C ARG A 330 13.24 -14.37 12.41
N SER A 331 13.90 -14.94 11.40
CA SER A 331 13.50 -16.21 10.79
C SER A 331 13.37 -17.31 11.84
N VAL A 332 12.33 -18.13 11.70
CA VAL A 332 12.07 -19.24 12.62
C VAL A 332 13.07 -20.39 12.47
N SER A 333 13.70 -20.52 11.30
CA SER A 333 14.60 -21.62 10.94
C SER A 333 16.06 -21.18 10.75
N CYS A 334 16.32 -19.87 10.47
CA CYS A 334 17.66 -19.35 10.23
C CYS A 334 17.99 -18.23 11.22
N PRO A 335 18.77 -18.49 12.29
CA PRO A 335 18.93 -17.56 13.42
C PRO A 335 19.71 -16.29 13.13
N TYR A 336 20.39 -16.17 12.01
CA TYR A 336 21.14 -14.99 11.55
C TYR A 336 20.41 -14.22 10.44
N LEU A 337 19.18 -14.63 10.08
CA LEU A 337 18.35 -13.96 9.09
C LEU A 337 17.14 -13.30 9.78
N LEU A 338 16.89 -12.04 9.44
CA LEU A 338 15.68 -11.31 9.78
C LEU A 338 14.92 -10.97 8.50
N GLY A 339 13.61 -10.84 8.58
CA GLY A 339 12.76 -10.36 7.48
C GLY A 339 12.17 -9.00 7.82
N ALA A 340 11.99 -8.11 6.84
CA ALA A 340 11.35 -6.81 7.06
C ALA A 340 10.57 -6.35 5.82
N GLY A 341 9.43 -5.72 6.05
CA GLY A 341 8.55 -5.24 4.96
C GLY A 341 7.67 -6.34 4.37
N ASP A 342 7.30 -6.18 3.10
CA ASP A 342 6.33 -7.05 2.43
C ASP A 342 6.81 -8.50 2.27
N VAL A 343 8.12 -8.73 2.32
CA VAL A 343 8.72 -10.07 2.19
C VAL A 343 8.27 -11.05 3.29
N VAL A 344 7.79 -10.55 4.43
CA VAL A 344 7.26 -11.39 5.52
C VAL A 344 5.74 -11.56 5.44
N GLY A 345 5.12 -11.07 4.38
CA GLY A 345 3.67 -11.19 4.17
C GLY A 345 2.82 -10.28 5.06
N GLY A 346 1.53 -10.62 5.14
CA GLY A 346 0.52 -9.82 5.84
C GLY A 346 0.17 -8.52 5.11
N PRO A 347 -0.31 -7.47 5.79
CA PRO A 347 -0.61 -6.18 5.15
C PRO A 347 0.65 -5.54 4.59
N MET A 348 0.64 -5.28 3.27
CA MET A 348 1.77 -4.74 2.51
C MET A 348 1.64 -3.21 2.40
N PHE A 349 1.80 -2.52 3.53
CA PHE A 349 1.75 -1.06 3.63
C PHE A 349 3.11 -0.49 4.01
N THR A 350 3.45 0.67 3.47
CA THR A 350 4.75 1.34 3.70
C THR A 350 5.04 1.57 5.19
N HIS A 351 4.05 2.03 5.97
CA HIS A 351 4.24 2.26 7.40
C HIS A 351 4.44 0.94 8.19
N GLY A 352 3.76 -0.14 7.78
CA GLY A 352 4.02 -1.48 8.30
C GLY A 352 5.43 -1.98 7.94
N ALA A 353 5.88 -1.70 6.71
CA ALA A 353 7.24 -2.03 6.28
C ALA A 353 8.30 -1.27 7.10
N THR A 354 8.10 0.04 7.36
CA THR A 354 8.99 0.86 8.19
C THR A 354 9.06 0.35 9.63
N GLU A 355 7.93 -0.01 10.24
CA GLU A 355 7.91 -0.57 11.60
C GLU A 355 8.66 -1.91 11.68
N ARG A 356 8.41 -2.82 10.72
CA ARG A 356 9.15 -4.09 10.62
C ARG A 356 10.63 -3.86 10.36
N GLY A 357 11.00 -2.85 9.56
CA GLY A 357 12.38 -2.42 9.36
C GLY A 357 13.04 -1.95 10.66
N THR A 358 12.30 -1.18 11.48
CA THR A 358 12.75 -0.74 12.80
C THR A 358 13.03 -1.94 13.73
N LEU A 359 12.09 -2.91 13.77
CA LEU A 359 12.25 -4.12 14.58
C LEU A 359 13.44 -4.97 14.12
N ALA A 360 13.62 -5.14 12.81
CA ALA A 360 14.76 -5.86 12.25
C ALA A 360 16.09 -5.14 12.55
N GLY A 361 16.14 -3.81 12.38
CA GLY A 361 17.31 -2.99 12.70
C GLY A 361 17.71 -3.03 14.18
N LEU A 362 16.74 -3.11 15.11
CA LEU A 362 17.00 -3.37 16.52
C LEU A 362 17.44 -4.83 16.74
N GLY A 363 16.85 -5.77 16.03
CA GLY A 363 17.10 -7.21 16.17
C GLY A 363 18.54 -7.63 15.88
N VAL A 364 19.28 -6.87 15.05
CA VAL A 364 20.70 -7.13 14.74
C VAL A 364 21.68 -6.73 15.83
N LEU A 365 21.22 -6.17 16.97
CA LEU A 365 22.07 -5.82 18.12
C LEU A 365 22.36 -6.99 19.07
N GLY A 366 22.08 -8.21 18.67
CA GLY A 366 22.25 -9.37 19.54
C GLY A 366 21.19 -9.43 20.65
N TRP A 367 21.54 -9.90 21.84
CA TRP A 367 20.59 -10.15 22.93
C TRP A 367 19.95 -8.86 23.50
N TRP A 368 20.66 -7.75 23.57
CA TRP A 368 20.11 -6.45 23.97
C TRP A 368 19.06 -5.92 23.01
N GLY A 369 19.36 -5.97 21.71
CA GLY A 369 18.41 -5.56 20.68
C GLY A 369 17.20 -6.48 20.59
N ARG A 370 17.38 -7.78 20.83
CA ARG A 370 16.28 -8.75 20.94
C ARG A 370 15.31 -8.37 22.04
N GLY A 371 15.84 -7.96 23.22
CA GLY A 371 15.00 -7.48 24.33
C GLY A 371 14.19 -6.23 23.96
N LEU A 372 14.83 -5.23 23.35
CA LEU A 372 14.17 -4.00 22.89
C LEU A 372 13.13 -4.29 21.78
N ALA A 373 13.49 -5.12 20.81
CA ALA A 373 12.57 -5.53 19.74
C ALA A 373 11.36 -6.29 20.32
N THR A 374 11.56 -7.18 21.30
CA THR A 374 10.48 -7.92 21.94
C THR A 374 9.56 -7.01 22.76
N LEU A 375 10.09 -5.98 23.42
CA LEU A 375 9.26 -4.98 24.13
C LEU A 375 8.39 -4.16 23.17
N ARG A 376 8.85 -3.96 21.93
CA ARG A 376 8.15 -3.23 20.89
C ARG A 376 7.28 -4.13 19.98
N ALA A 377 7.55 -5.43 19.96
CA ALA A 377 6.87 -6.41 19.11
C ALA A 377 5.32 -6.38 19.18
N PRO A 378 4.67 -6.07 20.33
CA PRO A 378 3.22 -5.91 20.35
C PRO A 378 2.68 -4.81 19.44
N ALA A 379 3.49 -3.77 19.15
CA ALA A 379 3.11 -2.67 18.26
C ALA A 379 3.24 -3.03 16.76
N ALA A 380 3.88 -4.15 16.45
CA ALA A 380 4.06 -4.62 15.07
C ALA A 380 3.08 -5.72 14.66
N ARG A 381 2.07 -6.00 15.49
CA ARG A 381 1.03 -6.94 15.11
C ARG A 381 0.27 -6.39 13.92
N VAL A 382 -0.03 -7.27 12.98
CA VAL A 382 -0.82 -6.97 11.78
C VAL A 382 -2.13 -6.24 12.12
N GLU A 383 -2.75 -6.64 13.22
CA GLU A 383 -4.02 -6.12 13.75
C GLU A 383 -3.91 -4.68 14.29
N ASP A 384 -2.68 -4.22 14.60
CA ASP A 384 -2.44 -2.88 15.15
C ASP A 384 -2.09 -1.83 14.07
N ILE A 385 -2.01 -2.22 12.80
CA ILE A 385 -1.64 -1.36 11.69
C ILE A 385 -2.91 -0.76 11.08
N PRO A 386 -3.17 0.56 11.20
CA PRO A 386 -4.26 1.19 10.45
C PRO A 386 -3.93 1.25 8.97
N TRP A 387 -4.94 1.20 8.11
CA TRP A 387 -4.74 1.44 6.67
C TRP A 387 -5.71 2.47 6.12
N VAL A 388 -5.36 3.03 4.98
CA VAL A 388 -6.16 4.03 4.29
C VAL A 388 -6.15 3.75 2.79
N THR A 389 -7.32 3.80 2.18
CA THR A 389 -7.50 3.91 0.74
C THR A 389 -7.77 5.38 0.42
N TYR A 390 -6.92 6.00 -0.40
CA TYR A 390 -6.88 7.44 -0.63
C TYR A 390 -7.77 7.88 -1.80
N THR A 391 -8.89 7.22 -1.96
CA THR A 391 -9.97 7.66 -2.85
C THR A 391 -10.64 8.93 -2.30
N ASP A 392 -11.63 9.44 -3.00
CA ASP A 392 -12.47 10.53 -2.56
C ASP A 392 -13.94 10.05 -2.61
N PRO A 393 -14.55 9.71 -1.46
CA PRO A 393 -14.04 9.87 -0.09
C PRO A 393 -12.86 8.94 0.23
N GLU A 394 -11.98 9.36 1.16
CA GLU A 394 -10.96 8.49 1.75
C GLU A 394 -11.63 7.45 2.65
N ILE A 395 -11.00 6.28 2.76
CA ILE A 395 -11.47 5.17 3.60
C ILE A 395 -10.35 4.73 4.53
N GLY A 396 -10.52 4.97 5.83
CA GLY A 396 -9.58 4.59 6.86
C GLY A 396 -10.12 3.46 7.73
N HIS A 397 -9.32 2.45 8.00
CA HIS A 397 -9.69 1.31 8.83
C HIS A 397 -8.60 0.98 9.86
N TRP A 398 -9.02 0.48 11.01
CA TRP A 398 -8.16 -0.09 12.03
C TRP A 398 -8.88 -1.20 12.81
N GLY A 399 -8.18 -2.30 13.06
CA GLY A 399 -8.65 -3.40 13.90
C GLY A 399 -9.65 -4.32 13.22
N MET A 400 -10.62 -4.83 13.98
CA MET A 400 -11.63 -5.78 13.52
C MET A 400 -12.78 -5.09 12.81
N GLY A 401 -13.32 -5.75 11.78
CA GLY A 401 -14.64 -5.45 11.25
C GLY A 401 -15.76 -5.84 12.23
N GLU A 402 -16.98 -5.34 11.99
CA GLU A 402 -18.13 -5.64 12.85
C GLU A 402 -18.43 -7.15 12.87
N ASP A 403 -18.48 -7.79 11.71
CA ASP A 403 -18.78 -9.23 11.62
C ASP A 403 -17.73 -10.09 12.32
N GLU A 404 -16.43 -9.76 12.12
CA GLU A 404 -15.31 -10.42 12.79
C GLU A 404 -15.39 -10.25 14.32
N ALA A 405 -15.72 -9.05 14.79
CA ALA A 405 -15.87 -8.78 16.20
C ALA A 405 -17.08 -9.53 16.81
N VAL A 406 -18.19 -9.62 16.09
CA VAL A 406 -19.38 -10.37 16.52
C VAL A 406 -19.11 -11.86 16.55
N GLU A 407 -18.38 -12.40 15.57
CA GLU A 407 -17.96 -13.81 15.58
C GLU A 407 -17.08 -14.11 16.80
N ALA A 408 -16.12 -13.22 17.11
CA ALA A 408 -15.18 -13.43 18.21
C ALA A 408 -15.78 -13.19 19.60
N TYR A 409 -16.73 -12.23 19.75
CA TYR A 409 -17.16 -11.73 21.05
C TYR A 409 -18.68 -11.76 21.29
N GLY A 410 -19.48 -12.09 20.27
CA GLY A 410 -20.94 -12.24 20.37
C GLY A 410 -21.65 -10.97 20.86
N ASP A 411 -22.59 -11.17 21.77
CA ASP A 411 -23.45 -10.09 22.30
C ASP A 411 -22.72 -8.99 23.11
N ARG A 412 -21.41 -9.18 23.34
CA ARG A 412 -20.58 -8.14 23.97
C ARG A 412 -20.24 -7.00 23.03
N VAL A 413 -20.43 -7.17 21.72
CA VAL A 413 -20.13 -6.15 20.73
C VAL A 413 -21.19 -5.03 20.80
N THR A 414 -20.72 -3.81 20.75
CA THR A 414 -21.54 -2.61 20.55
C THR A 414 -20.87 -1.77 19.46
N VAL A 415 -21.69 -1.18 18.60
CA VAL A 415 -21.24 -0.35 17.48
C VAL A 415 -21.80 1.04 17.64
N VAL A 416 -20.98 2.05 17.39
CA VAL A 416 -21.39 3.45 17.35
C VAL A 416 -21.08 4.00 15.96
N GLU A 417 -22.09 4.60 15.34
CA GLU A 417 -21.94 5.30 14.08
C GLU A 417 -22.22 6.79 14.28
N TYR A 418 -21.35 7.64 13.72
CA TYR A 418 -21.51 9.09 13.72
C TYR A 418 -21.43 9.60 12.28
N ASP A 419 -22.56 10.13 11.80
CA ASP A 419 -22.71 10.64 10.44
C ASP A 419 -22.17 12.06 10.32
N PHE A 420 -21.43 12.37 9.26
CA PHE A 420 -20.86 13.70 9.01
C PHE A 420 -21.90 14.77 8.66
N SER A 421 -23.14 14.40 8.36
CA SER A 421 -24.25 15.36 8.29
C SER A 421 -24.53 16.06 9.63
N GLN A 422 -24.03 15.51 10.74
CA GLN A 422 -24.11 16.09 12.09
C GLN A 422 -22.82 16.84 12.49
N LEU A 423 -21.82 16.89 11.60
CA LEU A 423 -20.53 17.52 11.85
C LEU A 423 -20.49 18.89 11.14
N ASP A 424 -20.52 19.97 11.89
CA ASP A 424 -20.62 21.33 11.34
C ASP A 424 -19.53 21.62 10.29
N ARG A 425 -18.32 21.14 10.52
CA ARG A 425 -17.23 21.31 9.56
C ARG A 425 -17.50 20.58 8.24
N ALA A 426 -18.00 19.37 8.28
CA ALA A 426 -18.32 18.61 7.07
C ALA A 426 -19.48 19.27 6.31
N VAL A 427 -20.53 19.71 7.02
CA VAL A 427 -21.67 20.43 6.43
C VAL A 427 -21.20 21.73 5.75
N THR A 428 -20.30 22.50 6.38
CA THR A 428 -19.80 23.77 5.81
C THR A 428 -18.92 23.55 4.58
N GLU A 429 -18.25 22.40 4.46
CA GLU A 429 -17.44 22.02 3.28
C GLU A 429 -18.27 21.24 2.23
N GLY A 430 -19.52 20.87 2.52
CA GLY A 430 -20.34 20.04 1.64
C GLY A 430 -19.87 18.58 1.56
N GLU A 431 -19.17 18.11 2.59
CA GLU A 431 -18.56 16.79 2.65
C GLU A 431 -19.45 15.79 3.38
N GLY A 432 -19.56 14.58 2.82
CA GLY A 432 -20.25 13.45 3.43
C GLY A 432 -19.28 12.46 4.08
N GLY A 433 -19.84 11.52 4.83
CA GLY A 433 -19.07 10.44 5.42
C GLY A 433 -19.58 10.02 6.78
N PHE A 434 -18.82 9.14 7.42
CA PHE A 434 -19.17 8.64 8.77
C PHE A 434 -17.93 8.11 9.51
N VAL A 435 -18.07 7.98 10.83
CA VAL A 435 -17.17 7.19 11.68
C VAL A 435 -17.97 6.06 12.29
N LYS A 436 -17.46 4.85 12.23
CA LYS A 436 -17.99 3.65 12.87
C LYS A 436 -16.96 3.12 13.87
N LEU A 437 -17.34 3.06 15.16
CA LEU A 437 -16.57 2.43 16.23
C LEU A 437 -17.17 1.08 16.59
N ILE A 438 -16.33 0.06 16.64
CA ILE A 438 -16.68 -1.28 17.09
C ILE A 438 -16.01 -1.47 18.46
N ALA A 439 -16.82 -1.72 19.48
CA ALA A 439 -16.34 -1.79 20.85
C ALA A 439 -16.93 -2.98 21.61
N LEU A 440 -16.23 -3.42 22.64
CA LEU A 440 -16.73 -4.40 23.59
C LEU A 440 -17.36 -3.67 24.78
N LYS A 441 -18.60 -4.08 25.12
CA LYS A 441 -19.32 -3.58 26.29
C LYS A 441 -18.50 -3.81 27.55
N GLY A 442 -18.52 -2.84 28.45
CA GLY A 442 -17.97 -2.98 29.78
C GLY A 442 -18.78 -3.94 30.66
N HIS A 443 -18.23 -4.27 31.82
CA HIS A 443 -18.90 -5.15 32.77
C HIS A 443 -20.23 -4.57 33.24
N LEU A 444 -21.30 -5.34 33.16
CA LEU A 444 -22.66 -4.97 33.60
C LEU A 444 -23.17 -3.61 33.03
N GLY A 445 -22.75 -3.28 31.81
CA GLY A 445 -23.15 -2.00 31.16
C GLY A 445 -22.40 -0.77 31.70
N THR A 446 -21.43 -0.94 32.58
CA THR A 446 -20.59 0.17 33.07
C THR A 446 -19.45 0.45 32.08
N PRO A 447 -18.78 1.62 32.15
CA PRO A 447 -17.58 1.88 31.36
C PRO A 447 -16.39 0.96 31.70
N ILE A 448 -16.41 0.23 32.82
CA ILE A 448 -15.32 -0.65 33.26
C ILE A 448 -15.18 -1.82 32.26
N GLY A 449 -14.02 -1.90 31.62
CA GLY A 449 -13.73 -2.92 30.59
C GLY A 449 -14.24 -2.56 29.19
N LEU A 450 -14.81 -1.37 28.99
CA LEU A 450 -15.12 -0.85 27.66
C LEU A 450 -13.83 -0.74 26.83
N ARG A 451 -13.82 -1.34 25.64
CA ARG A 451 -12.64 -1.39 24.78
C ARG A 451 -13.04 -1.30 23.31
N VAL A 452 -12.45 -0.37 22.58
CA VAL A 452 -12.54 -0.32 21.12
C VAL A 452 -11.68 -1.43 20.51
N VAL A 453 -12.24 -2.16 19.55
CA VAL A 453 -11.58 -3.28 18.84
C VAL A 453 -11.53 -3.04 17.35
N GLY A 454 -12.33 -2.12 16.80
CA GLY A 454 -12.32 -1.76 15.40
C GLY A 454 -12.80 -0.34 15.16
N VAL A 455 -12.34 0.24 14.06
CA VAL A 455 -12.70 1.58 13.60
C VAL A 455 -12.75 1.60 12.09
N GLN A 456 -13.83 2.15 11.54
CA GLN A 456 -13.96 2.49 10.12
C GLN A 456 -14.25 3.99 9.99
N VAL A 457 -13.59 4.66 9.08
CA VAL A 457 -13.85 6.07 8.75
C VAL A 457 -14.04 6.18 7.24
N VAL A 458 -15.07 6.89 6.82
CA VAL A 458 -15.30 7.24 5.42
C VAL A 458 -15.51 8.74 5.34
N GLY A 459 -14.80 9.41 4.45
CA GLY A 459 -14.96 10.84 4.23
C GLY A 459 -13.62 11.55 3.99
N SER A 460 -13.69 12.84 3.73
CA SER A 460 -12.47 13.62 3.59
C SER A 460 -11.69 13.60 4.91
N ARG A 461 -10.37 13.45 4.83
CA ARG A 461 -9.45 13.34 5.98
C ARG A 461 -9.60 12.05 6.80
N ALA A 462 -10.17 10.96 6.24
CA ALA A 462 -10.23 9.68 6.93
C ALA A 462 -8.82 9.17 7.31
N GLY A 463 -7.81 9.47 6.49
CA GLY A 463 -6.42 9.15 6.76
C GLY A 463 -5.87 9.78 8.03
N GLU A 464 -6.29 11.00 8.38
CA GLU A 464 -5.90 11.69 9.61
C GLU A 464 -6.76 11.24 10.80
N LEU A 465 -8.07 11.10 10.58
CA LEU A 465 -9.02 10.71 11.63
C LEU A 465 -8.77 9.30 12.15
N ILE A 466 -8.42 8.35 11.30
CA ILE A 466 -8.14 6.97 11.71
C ILE A 466 -6.97 6.90 12.71
N GLN A 467 -5.97 7.80 12.57
CA GLN A 467 -4.86 7.87 13.52
C GLN A 467 -5.36 8.28 14.91
N LEU A 468 -6.21 9.31 14.99
CA LEU A 468 -6.77 9.80 16.26
C LEU A 468 -7.68 8.76 16.91
N LEU A 469 -8.56 8.14 16.12
CA LEU A 469 -9.55 7.16 16.59
C LEU A 469 -8.88 5.87 17.09
N SER A 470 -7.80 5.42 16.44
CA SER A 470 -7.06 4.23 16.85
C SER A 470 -6.09 4.45 18.02
N LEU A 471 -5.86 5.69 18.48
CA LEU A 471 -4.95 5.95 19.61
C LEU A 471 -5.42 5.31 20.91
N SER A 472 -6.72 5.33 21.19
CA SER A 472 -7.29 4.75 22.43
C SER A 472 -6.87 3.29 22.61
N PRO A 473 -7.18 2.37 21.68
CA PRO A 473 -6.80 0.97 21.84
C PRO A 473 -5.29 0.74 21.74
N ARG A 474 -4.60 1.43 20.83
CA ARG A 474 -3.16 1.27 20.59
C ARG A 474 -2.30 1.71 21.78
N LEU A 475 -2.69 2.80 22.43
CA LEU A 475 -2.00 3.33 23.62
C LEU A 475 -2.64 2.87 24.93
N LYS A 476 -3.65 1.99 24.88
CA LYS A 476 -4.42 1.54 26.05
C LYS A 476 -5.03 2.69 26.85
N VAL A 477 -5.42 3.76 26.16
CA VAL A 477 -6.16 4.88 26.75
C VAL A 477 -7.63 4.48 26.85
N HIS A 478 -8.22 4.65 28.05
CA HIS A 478 -9.61 4.28 28.25
C HIS A 478 -10.54 5.15 27.40
N PRO A 479 -11.58 4.59 26.70
CA PRO A 479 -12.46 5.33 25.80
C PRO A 479 -13.13 6.58 26.42
N VAL A 480 -13.46 6.55 27.71
CA VAL A 480 -13.99 7.72 28.45
C VAL A 480 -13.06 8.93 28.36
N ARG A 481 -11.75 8.73 28.38
CA ARG A 481 -10.80 9.85 28.27
C ARG A 481 -10.86 10.49 26.89
N MET A 482 -11.03 9.69 25.84
CA MET A 482 -11.20 10.20 24.48
C MET A 482 -12.48 11.02 24.34
N ALA A 483 -13.57 10.55 24.93
CA ALA A 483 -14.86 11.25 24.94
C ALA A 483 -14.80 12.62 25.64
N LEU A 484 -13.93 12.77 26.64
CA LEU A 484 -13.80 13.98 27.44
C LEU A 484 -12.70 14.94 26.98
N LEU A 485 -11.92 14.58 25.95
CA LEU A 485 -10.88 15.47 25.41
C LEU A 485 -11.53 16.70 24.73
N PRO A 486 -11.09 17.92 25.06
CA PRO A 486 -11.47 19.08 24.27
C PRO A 486 -10.79 18.99 22.89
N VAL A 487 -11.57 19.20 21.84
CA VAL A 487 -11.10 19.31 20.46
C VAL A 487 -11.43 20.69 19.91
N SER A 488 -10.60 21.17 18.98
CA SER A 488 -10.84 22.47 18.34
C SER A 488 -12.12 22.44 17.51
N TYR A 489 -12.89 23.52 17.55
CA TYR A 489 -14.15 23.68 16.81
C TYR A 489 -14.04 24.84 15.81
N PRO A 490 -14.63 24.72 14.58
CA PRO A 490 -15.13 23.49 13.96
C PRO A 490 -14.01 22.72 13.23
N THR A 491 -13.88 21.43 13.50
CA THR A 491 -12.89 20.56 12.84
C THR A 491 -13.44 19.16 12.59
N PHE A 492 -12.86 18.41 11.65
CA PHE A 492 -13.18 16.99 11.47
C PHE A 492 -12.77 16.14 12.69
N ALA A 493 -11.77 16.55 13.46
CA ALA A 493 -11.36 15.88 14.69
C ALA A 493 -12.48 15.80 15.74
N GLU A 494 -13.49 16.69 15.67
CA GLU A 494 -14.66 16.65 16.55
C GLU A 494 -15.44 15.34 16.38
N ALA A 495 -15.47 14.75 15.19
CA ALA A 495 -16.09 13.45 14.96
C ALA A 495 -15.50 12.37 15.89
N THR A 496 -14.18 12.43 16.19
CA THR A 496 -13.55 11.51 17.15
C THR A 496 -14.20 11.61 18.53
N ARG A 497 -14.33 12.82 19.07
CA ARG A 497 -14.94 13.05 20.39
C ARG A 497 -16.41 12.62 20.40
N GLN A 498 -17.17 12.99 19.38
CA GLN A 498 -18.60 12.68 19.29
C GLN A 498 -18.86 11.17 19.23
N THR A 499 -18.05 10.44 18.44
CA THR A 499 -18.19 8.98 18.35
C THR A 499 -17.85 8.29 19.67
N TYR A 500 -16.79 8.74 20.37
CA TYR A 500 -16.47 8.20 21.71
C TYR A 500 -17.54 8.56 22.75
N LEU A 501 -18.18 9.73 22.68
CA LEU A 501 -19.31 10.08 23.51
C LEU A 501 -20.52 9.16 23.25
N GLY A 502 -20.74 8.74 22.00
CA GLY A 502 -21.77 7.77 21.63
C GLY A 502 -21.64 6.42 22.34
N LEU A 503 -20.44 6.01 22.75
CA LEU A 503 -20.26 4.81 23.59
C LEU A 503 -20.76 4.98 25.03
N LEU A 504 -20.92 6.21 25.51
CA LEU A 504 -21.24 6.53 26.90
C LEU A 504 -22.66 7.05 27.06
N THR A 505 -23.35 7.40 25.97
CA THR A 505 -24.65 8.07 26.00
C THR A 505 -25.63 7.39 25.05
N THR A 506 -26.91 7.53 25.32
CA THR A 506 -28.00 7.07 24.44
C THR A 506 -28.65 8.24 23.69
N GLY A 507 -28.04 9.43 23.71
CA GLY A 507 -28.62 10.67 23.16
C GLY A 507 -28.50 10.80 21.64
N ALA A 508 -29.53 11.43 21.03
CA ALA A 508 -29.61 11.56 19.56
C ALA A 508 -28.57 12.48 18.93
N HIS A 509 -27.85 13.29 19.72
CA HIS A 509 -26.79 14.20 19.26
C HIS A 509 -25.39 13.55 19.20
N PHE A 510 -25.25 12.34 19.69
CA PHE A 510 -24.02 11.55 19.66
C PHE A 510 -24.29 10.31 18.82
N GLY A 511 -23.26 9.71 18.24
CA GLY A 511 -23.43 8.50 17.43
C GLY A 511 -24.34 7.47 18.11
N LYS A 512 -25.22 6.83 17.37
CA LYS A 512 -26.18 5.87 17.92
C LYS A 512 -25.48 4.55 18.20
N ALA A 513 -25.39 4.18 19.49
CA ALA A 513 -24.92 2.86 19.88
C ALA A 513 -25.99 1.80 19.55
N ARG A 514 -25.58 0.71 18.93
CA ARG A 514 -26.41 -0.48 18.66
C ARG A 514 -25.64 -1.77 18.97
N PRO A 515 -26.34 -2.88 19.21
CA PRO A 515 -25.70 -4.20 19.19
C PRO A 515 -25.01 -4.47 17.82
N GLY A 516 -23.94 -5.23 17.83
CA GLY A 516 -23.34 -5.74 16.60
C GLY A 516 -24.36 -6.57 15.80
N ARG A 517 -24.30 -6.49 14.47
CA ARG A 517 -25.11 -7.34 13.59
C ARG A 517 -24.63 -8.77 13.72
N ARG A 518 -25.53 -9.71 13.85
CA ARG A 518 -25.19 -11.13 13.60
C ARG A 518 -25.21 -11.35 12.10
N ALA A 519 -24.19 -12.02 11.56
CA ALA A 519 -24.25 -12.49 10.19
C ALA A 519 -25.54 -13.31 10.02
N GLU A 520 -26.40 -12.91 9.11
CA GLU A 520 -27.51 -13.76 8.70
C GLU A 520 -26.88 -14.98 8.04
N THR A 521 -27.01 -16.14 8.68
CA THR A 521 -26.62 -17.42 8.07
C THR A 521 -27.46 -17.61 6.83
N ALA A 522 -26.84 -17.39 5.65
CA ALA A 522 -27.40 -17.71 4.35
C ALA A 522 -27.51 -19.21 4.14
#